data_1f6db97cf325feabc48e411ee1ee81db
#
_entry.id   1f6db97cf325feabc48e411ee1ee81db
#
_cell.length_a   1.000
_cell.length_b   1.000
_cell.length_c   1.000
_cell.angle_alpha   90.00
_cell.angle_beta   90.00
_cell.angle_gamma   90.00
#
_symmetry.space_group_name_H-M   'P 1'
#
loop_
_entity.id
_entity.type
_entity.pdbx_description
1 polymer ?
#
loop_
_entity_poly.entity_id
_entity_poly.type
_entity_poly.pdbx_seq_one_letter_code
_entity_poly.pdbx_strand_id
1 'polypeptide(L)'
;MEEVTKILDEGDAVDILYLDFSKAFDKVQHQRLIGKMRHLGIGGRILDWVEAWLSNRMQRVVLNGQQSNMIPVPCSVPQGSVLGPLLFIIFINDIDLCLEQVRALILKFADDTKVIKRINDQSDKLGLQNVIDNLVTWSSKWQLYFNVGKCKVVHMGRKNPKFQYSMNGAPIESIESERDLGIIIDQSGKPSLQCAKAAQKGNQVLGQLLRSFQCRDKDVLTQLYKVFVRPHLEYAVQAWSPYMFKDIDILEKVQRRFVRQIRGVHGTYEQKLVKIGLTSLQARRERGDCIEAFKMLKGFTHVDHTIWLHLMSRMQGAQTRLSSDP
;
A
#
# COMPACT_ATOMS: atom_id res chain seq x y z
N MET A 1 3.34 -8.43 -0.86
CA MET A 1 2.55 -9.51 -1.54
C MET A 1 3.45 -10.64 -2.02
N GLU A 2 4.65 -10.35 -2.48
CA GLU A 2 5.63 -11.34 -2.94
C GLU A 2 5.85 -12.49 -1.95
N GLU A 3 6.26 -12.18 -0.73
CA GLU A 3 6.48 -13.19 0.32
C GLU A 3 5.21 -13.98 0.64
N VAL A 4 4.06 -13.31 0.66
CA VAL A 4 2.76 -13.97 0.88
C VAL A 4 2.44 -14.95 -0.26
N THR A 5 2.62 -14.52 -1.51
CA THR A 5 2.38 -15.38 -2.69
C THR A 5 3.31 -16.61 -2.66
N LYS A 6 4.60 -16.39 -2.37
CA LYS A 6 5.58 -17.48 -2.27
C LYS A 6 5.16 -18.53 -1.22
N ILE A 7 4.78 -18.10 -0.01
CA ILE A 7 4.33 -18.99 1.06
C ILE A 7 3.07 -19.78 0.63
N LEU A 8 2.12 -19.10 -0.02
CA LEU A 8 0.89 -19.75 -0.47
C LEU A 8 1.13 -20.74 -1.63
N ASP A 9 2.06 -20.44 -2.53
CA ASP A 9 2.43 -21.32 -3.65
C ASP A 9 3.18 -22.59 -3.16
N GLU A 10 3.91 -22.49 -2.04
CA GLU A 10 4.50 -23.64 -1.35
C GLU A 10 3.43 -24.50 -0.63
N GLY A 11 2.18 -24.06 -0.60
CA GLY A 11 1.04 -24.77 0.01
C GLY A 11 0.89 -24.54 1.51
N ASP A 12 1.66 -23.60 2.07
CA ASP A 12 1.65 -23.23 3.47
C ASP A 12 0.61 -22.12 3.76
N ALA A 13 0.39 -21.87 5.04
CA ALA A 13 -0.48 -20.80 5.51
C ALA A 13 0.33 -19.58 5.95
N VAL A 14 -0.30 -18.42 5.93
CA VAL A 14 0.30 -17.16 6.37
C VAL A 14 -0.72 -16.31 7.12
N ASP A 15 -0.28 -15.70 8.22
CA ASP A 15 -1.03 -14.69 8.92
C ASP A 15 -0.42 -13.30 8.66
N ILE A 16 -1.29 -12.36 8.33
CA ILE A 16 -0.92 -10.96 8.15
C ILE A 16 -1.58 -10.18 9.28
N LEU A 17 -0.76 -9.67 10.18
CA LEU A 17 -1.18 -8.80 11.27
C LEU A 17 -1.06 -7.34 10.83
N TYR A 18 -2.16 -6.63 10.75
CA TYR A 18 -2.24 -5.19 10.50
C TYR A 18 -2.28 -4.44 11.82
N LEU A 19 -1.39 -3.48 11.98
CA LEU A 19 -1.20 -2.70 13.20
C LEU A 19 -1.59 -1.24 12.94
N ASP A 20 -2.38 -0.66 13.83
CA ASP A 20 -2.76 0.75 13.80
C ASP A 20 -2.27 1.45 15.06
N PHE A 21 -1.60 2.60 14.92
CA PHE A 21 -1.18 3.40 16.06
C PHE A 21 -2.26 4.39 16.47
N SER A 22 -2.38 4.61 17.76
CA SER A 22 -3.31 5.62 18.31
C SER A 22 -2.74 7.02 18.13
N LYS A 23 -3.20 7.76 17.12
CA LYS A 23 -2.73 9.13 16.80
C LYS A 23 -1.21 9.18 16.60
N ALA A 24 -0.68 8.39 15.67
CA ALA A 24 0.73 8.15 15.42
C ALA A 24 1.60 9.45 15.46
N PHE A 25 1.32 10.39 14.59
CA PHE A 25 2.07 11.65 14.48
C PHE A 25 1.93 12.55 15.71
N ASP A 26 0.79 12.55 16.38
CA ASP A 26 0.50 13.41 17.53
C ASP A 26 1.14 12.92 18.83
N LYS A 27 1.57 11.64 18.86
CA LYS A 27 2.11 11.00 20.07
C LYS A 27 3.63 10.84 20.08
N VAL A 28 4.32 11.32 19.06
CA VAL A 28 5.79 11.28 19.00
C VAL A 28 6.36 12.16 20.11
N GLN A 29 7.05 11.53 21.06
CA GLN A 29 7.68 12.24 22.20
C GLN A 29 8.98 12.89 21.74
N HIS A 30 9.09 14.23 21.87
CA HIS A 30 10.22 15.01 21.36
C HIS A 30 11.56 14.54 21.93
N GLN A 31 11.67 14.39 23.25
CA GLN A 31 12.91 13.96 23.91
C GLN A 31 13.37 12.57 23.46
N ARG A 32 12.41 11.64 23.26
CA ARG A 32 12.71 10.29 22.78
C ARG A 32 13.15 10.29 21.32
N LEU A 33 12.52 11.13 20.49
CA LEU A 33 12.91 11.33 19.08
C LEU A 33 14.35 11.88 19.00
N ILE A 34 14.65 12.92 19.75
CA ILE A 34 16.00 13.51 19.81
C ILE A 34 17.04 12.47 20.28
N GLY A 35 16.69 11.64 21.29
CA GLY A 35 17.52 10.52 21.72
C GLY A 35 17.80 9.50 20.62
N LYS A 36 16.78 9.11 19.84
CA LYS A 36 16.94 8.20 18.68
C LYS A 36 17.80 8.80 17.59
N MET A 37 17.61 10.10 17.28
CA MET A 37 18.42 10.80 16.29
C MET A 37 19.91 10.80 16.69
N ARG A 38 20.22 11.07 17.96
CA ARG A 38 21.61 10.98 18.48
C ARG A 38 22.18 9.57 18.33
N HIS A 39 21.39 8.55 18.65
CA HIS A 39 21.82 7.16 18.52
C HIS A 39 22.11 6.76 17.06
N LEU A 40 21.36 7.32 16.11
CA LEU A 40 21.58 7.14 14.68
C LEU A 40 22.73 7.99 14.10
N GLY A 41 23.51 8.70 14.96
CA GLY A 41 24.63 9.54 14.53
C GLY A 41 24.21 10.92 13.99
N ILE A 42 22.93 11.29 14.10
CA ILE A 42 22.45 12.62 13.72
C ILE A 42 22.74 13.58 14.90
N GLY A 43 23.70 14.50 14.71
CA GLY A 43 24.16 15.42 15.75
C GLY A 43 24.43 16.83 15.22
N GLY A 44 25.09 17.66 16.09
CA GLY A 44 25.48 19.00 15.75
C GLY A 44 24.34 19.91 15.35
N ARG A 45 24.57 20.86 14.47
CA ARG A 45 23.60 21.89 14.07
C ARG A 45 22.26 21.36 13.58
N ILE A 46 22.22 20.16 12.97
CA ILE A 46 20.99 19.59 12.50
C ILE A 46 20.10 19.17 13.67
N LEU A 47 20.66 18.48 14.65
CA LEU A 47 19.95 18.05 15.84
C LEU A 47 19.47 19.24 16.67
N ASP A 48 20.36 20.24 16.91
CA ASP A 48 20.02 21.46 17.63
C ASP A 48 18.89 22.22 16.97
N TRP A 49 18.88 22.26 15.63
CA TRP A 49 17.83 22.90 14.86
C TRP A 49 16.50 22.13 14.97
N VAL A 50 16.52 20.81 14.87
CA VAL A 50 15.29 19.99 15.03
C VAL A 50 14.74 20.14 16.45
N GLU A 51 15.60 20.13 17.47
CA GLU A 51 15.20 20.33 18.87
C GLU A 51 14.56 21.69 19.09
N ALA A 52 15.17 22.76 18.57
CA ALA A 52 14.61 24.12 18.61
C ALA A 52 13.28 24.23 17.87
N TRP A 53 13.18 23.57 16.70
CA TRP A 53 11.95 23.58 15.89
C TRP A 53 10.78 22.84 16.54
N LEU A 54 11.04 21.79 17.32
CA LEU A 54 10.02 21.06 18.08
C LEU A 54 9.67 21.73 19.41
N SER A 55 10.55 22.57 19.96
CA SER A 55 10.40 23.18 21.28
C SER A 55 9.42 24.36 21.28
N ASN A 56 8.81 24.62 22.44
CA ASN A 56 7.97 25.78 22.71
C ASN A 56 6.80 25.98 21.73
N ARG A 57 6.33 24.89 21.14
CA ARG A 57 5.20 24.94 20.23
C ARG A 57 3.90 25.10 21.00
N MET A 58 3.01 25.93 20.44
CA MET A 58 1.67 26.18 20.96
C MET A 58 0.66 25.88 19.87
N GLN A 59 -0.53 25.43 20.23
CA GLN A 59 -1.64 25.22 19.31
C GLN A 59 -2.94 25.82 19.83
N ARG A 60 -3.84 26.17 18.91
CA ARG A 60 -5.23 26.55 19.17
C ARG A 60 -6.14 26.07 18.07
N VAL A 61 -7.42 25.93 18.39
CA VAL A 61 -8.48 25.65 17.42
C VAL A 61 -9.10 26.96 16.96
N VAL A 62 -9.31 27.10 15.66
CA VAL A 62 -10.05 28.21 15.05
C VAL A 62 -11.25 27.64 14.31
N LEU A 63 -12.46 28.08 14.68
CA LEU A 63 -13.72 27.65 14.05
C LEU A 63 -14.63 28.87 13.84
N ASN A 64 -15.04 29.13 12.61
CA ASN A 64 -15.89 30.29 12.26
C ASN A 64 -15.41 31.63 12.83
N GLY A 65 -14.09 31.86 12.80
CA GLY A 65 -13.49 33.10 13.34
C GLY A 65 -13.30 33.14 14.87
N GLN A 66 -13.89 32.21 15.61
CA GLN A 66 -13.67 32.06 17.05
C GLN A 66 -12.39 31.26 17.31
N GLN A 67 -11.65 31.60 18.35
CA GLN A 67 -10.38 31.01 18.69
C GLN A 67 -10.40 30.44 20.11
N SER A 68 -9.88 29.22 20.29
CA SER A 68 -9.63 28.67 21.61
C SER A 68 -8.40 29.30 22.26
N ASN A 69 -8.21 29.07 23.57
CA ASN A 69 -6.94 29.38 24.24
C ASN A 69 -5.77 28.62 23.60
N MET A 70 -4.59 29.23 23.67
CA MET A 70 -3.32 28.59 23.29
C MET A 70 -2.95 27.54 24.33
N ILE A 71 -2.62 26.32 23.86
CA ILE A 71 -2.13 25.22 24.71
C ILE A 71 -0.76 24.75 24.20
N PRO A 72 0.15 24.34 25.09
CA PRO A 72 1.45 23.82 24.69
C PRO A 72 1.32 22.46 23.98
N VAL A 73 2.26 22.20 23.06
CA VAL A 73 2.38 20.93 22.30
C VAL A 73 3.63 20.21 22.77
N PRO A 74 3.54 19.36 23.82
CA PRO A 74 4.71 18.68 24.41
C PRO A 74 5.19 17.47 23.61
N CYS A 75 4.38 16.99 22.68
CA CYS A 75 4.67 15.87 21.77
C CYS A 75 4.03 16.15 20.41
N SER A 76 4.32 15.40 19.43
CA SER A 76 3.89 15.39 18.03
C SER A 76 4.99 15.83 17.06
N VAL A 77 4.91 15.29 15.85
CA VAL A 77 5.60 15.87 14.69
C VAL A 77 4.56 16.61 13.84
N PRO A 78 4.86 17.85 13.39
CA PRO A 78 3.85 18.67 12.70
C PRO A 78 3.32 18.02 11.43
N GLN A 79 2.03 17.71 11.41
CA GLN A 79 1.35 17.23 10.22
C GLN A 79 1.34 18.33 9.14
N GLY A 80 1.57 17.94 7.88
CA GLY A 80 1.70 18.86 6.75
C GLY A 80 3.06 19.57 6.62
N SER A 81 4.02 19.31 7.52
CA SER A 81 5.39 19.73 7.33
C SER A 81 6.19 18.74 6.47
N VAL A 82 7.25 19.19 5.83
CA VAL A 82 8.18 18.33 5.06
C VAL A 82 8.94 17.36 5.95
N LEU A 83 9.29 17.79 7.17
CA LEU A 83 10.09 17.00 8.12
C LEU A 83 9.25 16.01 8.94
N GLY A 84 7.97 16.28 9.18
CA GLY A 84 7.11 15.43 10.00
C GLY A 84 7.17 13.94 9.62
N PRO A 85 6.95 13.58 8.36
CA PRO A 85 7.05 12.19 7.91
C PRO A 85 8.44 11.58 8.13
N LEU A 86 9.52 12.33 7.85
CA LEU A 86 10.90 11.85 8.05
C LEU A 86 11.20 11.59 9.53
N LEU A 87 10.83 12.52 10.41
CA LEU A 87 11.01 12.36 11.85
C LEU A 87 10.21 11.21 12.42
N PHE A 88 9.02 10.97 11.88
CA PHE A 88 8.21 9.82 12.25
C PHE A 88 8.87 8.50 11.84
N ILE A 89 9.39 8.40 10.60
CA ILE A 89 10.13 7.22 10.12
C ILE A 89 11.34 6.94 11.02
N ILE A 90 12.12 7.97 11.38
CA ILE A 90 13.24 7.86 12.32
C ILE A 90 12.75 7.32 13.68
N PHE A 91 11.59 7.80 14.15
CA PHE A 91 11.04 7.40 15.43
C PHE A 91 10.64 5.92 15.49
N ILE A 92 10.06 5.36 14.41
CA ILE A 92 9.63 3.96 14.37
C ILE A 92 10.68 3.01 13.80
N ASN A 93 11.84 3.48 13.41
CA ASN A 93 12.82 2.68 12.67
C ASN A 93 13.27 1.41 13.40
N ASP A 94 13.40 1.47 14.70
CA ASP A 94 13.85 0.36 15.56
C ASP A 94 12.76 -0.66 15.94
N ILE A 95 11.54 -0.52 15.41
CA ILE A 95 10.46 -1.50 15.65
C ILE A 95 10.80 -2.89 15.09
N ASP A 96 11.69 -2.94 14.08
CA ASP A 96 12.16 -4.20 13.48
C ASP A 96 12.87 -5.12 14.49
N LEU A 97 13.47 -4.54 15.54
CA LEU A 97 14.11 -5.29 16.61
C LEU A 97 13.14 -6.22 17.38
N CYS A 98 11.83 -5.96 17.29
CA CYS A 98 10.82 -6.83 17.89
C CYS A 98 10.77 -8.22 17.26
N LEU A 99 11.38 -8.42 16.09
CA LEU A 99 11.36 -9.66 15.31
C LEU A 99 12.65 -10.46 15.37
N GLU A 100 13.69 -9.99 16.06
CA GLU A 100 15.06 -10.57 16.00
C GLU A 100 15.15 -12.08 16.25
N GLN A 101 14.20 -12.67 16.98
CA GLN A 101 14.19 -14.09 17.32
C GLN A 101 13.15 -14.91 16.55
N VAL A 102 12.40 -14.29 15.63
CA VAL A 102 11.27 -14.91 14.94
C VAL A 102 11.37 -14.70 13.43
N ARG A 103 11.23 -15.78 12.66
CA ARG A 103 11.10 -15.67 11.19
C ARG A 103 9.76 -15.02 10.83
N ALA A 104 9.71 -13.71 10.88
CA ALA A 104 8.58 -12.89 10.46
C ALA A 104 9.11 -11.68 9.69
N LEU A 105 8.28 -11.10 8.83
CA LEU A 105 8.59 -9.91 8.07
C LEU A 105 7.73 -8.75 8.57
N ILE A 106 8.35 -7.64 8.95
CA ILE A 106 7.63 -6.39 9.24
C ILE A 106 7.77 -5.45 8.05
N LEU A 107 6.65 -4.86 7.64
CA LEU A 107 6.59 -3.87 6.57
C LEU A 107 5.97 -2.60 7.13
N LYS A 108 6.58 -1.47 6.81
CA LYS A 108 6.20 -0.14 7.32
C LYS A 108 5.97 0.81 6.15
N PHE A 109 4.90 1.56 6.20
CA PHE A 109 4.65 2.70 5.32
C PHE A 109 4.05 3.84 6.14
N ALA A 110 4.87 4.80 6.55
CA ALA A 110 4.55 5.77 7.58
C ALA A 110 4.07 5.06 8.87
N ASP A 111 2.83 5.33 9.32
CA ASP A 111 2.22 4.68 10.48
C ASP A 111 1.55 3.33 10.16
N ASP A 112 1.24 3.06 8.89
CA ASP A 112 0.75 1.73 8.49
C ASP A 112 1.87 0.69 8.67
N THR A 113 1.67 -0.22 9.60
CA THR A 113 2.62 -1.28 9.93
C THR A 113 1.94 -2.63 9.84
N LYS A 114 2.61 -3.61 9.24
CA LYS A 114 2.10 -4.99 9.19
C LYS A 114 3.20 -6.00 9.42
N VAL A 115 2.83 -7.11 10.05
CA VAL A 115 3.71 -8.25 10.27
C VAL A 115 3.17 -9.44 9.47
N ILE A 116 4.03 -10.10 8.73
CA ILE A 116 3.73 -11.29 7.92
C ILE A 116 4.51 -12.45 8.48
N LYS A 117 3.83 -13.55 8.78
CA LYS A 117 4.47 -14.77 9.26
C LYS A 117 3.83 -16.01 8.66
N ARG A 118 4.65 -16.97 8.23
CA ARG A 118 4.22 -18.33 7.88
C ARG A 118 3.70 -19.02 9.13
N ILE A 119 2.57 -19.69 9.02
CA ILE A 119 1.87 -20.34 10.15
C ILE A 119 1.50 -21.76 9.74
N ASN A 120 2.20 -22.74 10.27
CA ASN A 120 1.92 -24.16 10.01
C ASN A 120 1.50 -24.90 11.28
N ASP A 121 2.03 -24.50 12.43
CA ASP A 121 1.83 -25.20 13.68
C ASP A 121 1.68 -24.27 14.91
N GLN A 122 1.56 -24.86 16.08
CA GLN A 122 1.44 -24.14 17.34
C GLN A 122 2.71 -23.35 17.72
N SER A 123 3.88 -23.80 17.29
CA SER A 123 5.14 -23.08 17.50
C SER A 123 5.16 -21.77 16.73
N ASP A 124 4.66 -21.77 15.50
CA ASP A 124 4.51 -20.56 14.69
C ASP A 124 3.53 -19.56 15.30
N LYS A 125 2.41 -20.05 15.87
CA LYS A 125 1.48 -19.23 16.63
C LYS A 125 2.17 -18.54 17.81
N LEU A 126 2.89 -19.30 18.63
CA LEU A 126 3.62 -18.75 19.77
C LEU A 126 4.67 -17.73 19.31
N GLY A 127 5.35 -18.02 18.20
CA GLY A 127 6.29 -17.07 17.61
C GLY A 127 5.63 -15.73 17.22
N LEU A 128 4.46 -15.75 16.59
CA LEU A 128 3.75 -14.50 16.25
C LEU A 128 3.19 -13.80 17.50
N GLN A 129 2.70 -14.56 18.49
CA GLN A 129 2.27 -13.98 19.77
C GLN A 129 3.44 -13.28 20.47
N ASN A 130 4.63 -13.90 20.52
CA ASN A 130 5.83 -13.28 21.10
C ASN A 130 6.21 -11.98 20.37
N VAL A 131 6.08 -11.92 19.04
CA VAL A 131 6.27 -10.68 18.30
C VAL A 131 5.28 -9.60 18.75
N ILE A 132 4.01 -9.95 18.92
CA ILE A 132 2.98 -9.01 19.41
C ILE A 132 3.34 -8.49 20.81
N ASP A 133 3.79 -9.36 21.71
CA ASP A 133 4.17 -9.00 23.08
C ASP A 133 5.41 -8.08 23.09
N ASN A 134 6.39 -8.35 22.21
CA ASN A 134 7.55 -7.48 22.00
C ASN A 134 7.15 -6.10 21.44
N LEU A 135 6.21 -6.07 20.51
CA LEU A 135 5.65 -4.82 19.95
C LEU A 135 4.94 -3.99 21.03
N VAL A 136 4.20 -4.63 21.92
CA VAL A 136 3.57 -3.98 23.09
C VAL A 136 4.63 -3.40 24.02
N THR A 137 5.69 -4.15 24.30
CA THR A 137 6.81 -3.69 25.13
C THR A 137 7.51 -2.49 24.50
N TRP A 138 7.80 -2.55 23.20
CA TRP A 138 8.36 -1.45 22.40
C TRP A 138 7.45 -0.21 22.46
N SER A 139 6.16 -0.41 22.24
CA SER A 139 5.13 0.63 22.26
C SER A 139 5.10 1.37 23.61
N SER A 140 5.17 0.63 24.72
CA SER A 140 5.21 1.17 26.07
C SER A 140 6.52 1.93 26.34
N LYS A 141 7.67 1.39 25.91
CA LYS A 141 8.99 2.04 26.02
C LYS A 141 9.00 3.39 25.29
N TRP A 142 8.43 3.46 24.09
CA TRP A 142 8.46 4.67 23.26
C TRP A 142 7.24 5.56 23.43
N GLN A 143 6.23 5.13 24.22
CA GLN A 143 4.97 5.84 24.45
C GLN A 143 4.18 6.11 23.15
N LEU A 144 4.31 5.21 22.20
CA LEU A 144 3.57 5.19 20.95
C LEU A 144 2.67 3.96 20.92
N TYR A 145 1.45 4.12 21.40
CA TYR A 145 0.55 2.99 21.68
C TYR A 145 -0.23 2.55 20.45
N PHE A 146 -0.42 1.24 20.34
CA PHE A 146 -1.32 0.67 19.33
C PHE A 146 -2.79 0.90 19.71
N ASN A 147 -3.64 1.06 18.70
CA ASN A 147 -5.08 1.02 18.83
C ASN A 147 -5.57 -0.41 18.63
N VAL A 148 -5.65 -1.18 19.72
CA VAL A 148 -5.99 -2.61 19.67
C VAL A 148 -7.30 -2.87 18.93
N GLY A 149 -8.31 -1.99 19.09
CA GLY A 149 -9.60 -2.11 18.41
C GLY A 149 -9.55 -1.94 16.88
N LYS A 150 -8.43 -1.43 16.35
CA LYS A 150 -8.20 -1.32 14.91
C LYS A 150 -7.14 -2.29 14.39
N CYS A 151 -6.36 -2.91 15.30
CA CYS A 151 -5.44 -3.97 14.90
C CYS A 151 -6.24 -5.19 14.46
N LYS A 152 -5.81 -5.82 13.35
CA LYS A 152 -6.55 -6.92 12.73
C LYS A 152 -5.61 -7.98 12.20
N VAL A 153 -6.12 -9.19 12.05
CA VAL A 153 -5.38 -10.29 11.44
C VAL A 153 -6.18 -10.88 10.27
N VAL A 154 -5.49 -11.11 9.15
CA VAL A 154 -6.00 -11.85 8.00
C VAL A 154 -5.28 -13.18 7.92
N HIS A 155 -6.04 -14.28 7.97
CA HIS A 155 -5.54 -15.63 7.85
C HIS A 155 -5.66 -16.10 6.41
N MET A 156 -4.54 -16.39 5.74
CA MET A 156 -4.49 -16.82 4.35
C MET A 156 -3.97 -18.25 4.22
N GLY A 157 -4.45 -18.94 3.20
CA GLY A 157 -4.10 -20.35 2.94
C GLY A 157 -5.19 -21.32 3.37
N ARG A 158 -5.37 -22.39 2.56
CA ARG A 158 -6.45 -23.38 2.78
C ARG A 158 -6.31 -24.17 4.08
N LYS A 159 -5.09 -24.35 4.55
CA LYS A 159 -4.76 -25.12 5.76
C LYS A 159 -4.51 -24.21 6.96
N ASN A 160 -4.82 -22.91 6.88
CA ASN A 160 -4.57 -21.99 7.98
C ASN A 160 -5.39 -22.40 9.21
N PRO A 161 -4.75 -22.63 10.36
CA PRO A 161 -5.46 -23.03 11.57
C PRO A 161 -6.24 -21.90 12.24
N LYS A 162 -6.11 -20.65 11.72
CA LYS A 162 -6.83 -19.45 12.18
C LYS A 162 -6.70 -19.21 13.68
N PHE A 163 -5.47 -19.19 14.15
CA PHE A 163 -5.20 -18.97 15.57
C PHE A 163 -5.67 -17.59 16.05
N GLN A 164 -6.20 -17.56 17.27
CA GLN A 164 -6.53 -16.31 17.94
C GLN A 164 -5.28 -15.71 18.58
N TYR A 165 -5.03 -14.43 18.31
CA TYR A 165 -3.96 -13.62 18.93
C TYR A 165 -4.54 -12.58 19.88
N SER A 166 -3.71 -12.11 20.81
CA SER A 166 -4.09 -11.07 21.76
C SER A 166 -3.04 -9.98 21.84
N MET A 167 -3.48 -8.76 22.14
CA MET A 167 -2.62 -7.59 22.37
C MET A 167 -3.11 -6.87 23.63
N ASN A 168 -2.24 -6.66 24.61
CA ASN A 168 -2.61 -6.09 25.93
C ASN A 168 -3.79 -6.84 26.61
N GLY A 169 -3.85 -8.16 26.47
CA GLY A 169 -4.93 -8.98 27.04
C GLY A 169 -6.25 -8.93 26.29
N ALA A 170 -6.40 -8.08 25.28
CA ALA A 170 -7.57 -8.06 24.41
C ALA A 170 -7.35 -8.88 23.13
N PRO A 171 -8.36 -9.62 22.64
CA PRO A 171 -8.23 -10.39 21.41
C PRO A 171 -8.13 -9.46 20.21
N ILE A 172 -7.25 -9.80 19.25
CA ILE A 172 -7.15 -9.14 17.94
C ILE A 172 -8.25 -9.72 17.04
N GLU A 173 -8.98 -8.84 16.37
CA GLU A 173 -10.06 -9.22 15.44
C GLU A 173 -9.51 -9.96 14.22
N SER A 174 -10.04 -11.17 13.96
CA SER A 174 -9.78 -11.91 12.72
C SER A 174 -10.78 -11.47 11.65
N ILE A 175 -10.29 -11.05 10.50
CA ILE A 175 -11.11 -10.54 9.40
C ILE A 175 -10.81 -11.29 8.10
N GLU A 176 -11.78 -11.27 7.18
CA GLU A 176 -11.64 -11.93 5.88
C GLU A 176 -10.86 -11.09 4.85
N SER A 177 -10.87 -9.78 5.01
CA SER A 177 -10.17 -8.87 4.11
C SER A 177 -9.82 -7.56 4.79
N GLU A 178 -8.68 -6.95 4.42
CA GLU A 178 -8.25 -5.63 4.88
C GLU A 178 -7.83 -4.74 3.70
N ARG A 179 -7.92 -3.43 3.91
CA ARG A 179 -7.46 -2.44 2.95
C ARG A 179 -6.04 -2.01 3.25
N ASP A 180 -5.10 -2.51 2.48
CA ASP A 180 -3.67 -2.27 2.60
C ASP A 180 -3.21 -1.29 1.51
N LEU A 181 -2.74 -0.10 1.90
CA LEU A 181 -2.28 0.96 0.97
C LEU A 181 -3.26 1.22 -0.19
N GLY A 182 -4.56 1.18 0.11
CA GLY A 182 -5.61 1.44 -0.88
C GLY A 182 -6.08 0.22 -1.68
N ILE A 183 -5.43 -0.94 -1.54
CA ILE A 183 -5.78 -2.21 -2.19
C ILE A 183 -6.43 -3.14 -1.17
N ILE A 184 -7.45 -3.90 -1.60
CA ILE A 184 -8.08 -4.89 -0.74
C ILE A 184 -7.36 -6.22 -0.89
N ILE A 185 -6.85 -6.70 0.24
CA ILE A 185 -6.24 -8.01 0.39
C ILE A 185 -7.24 -8.90 1.12
N ASP A 186 -7.63 -10.01 0.53
CA ASP A 186 -8.55 -10.96 1.13
C ASP A 186 -7.86 -12.31 1.45
N GLN A 187 -8.49 -13.09 2.35
CA GLN A 187 -7.99 -14.40 2.79
C GLN A 187 -7.76 -15.40 1.65
N SER A 188 -8.40 -15.21 0.48
CA SER A 188 -8.23 -16.09 -0.68
C SER A 188 -6.96 -15.77 -1.49
N GLY A 189 -6.33 -14.62 -1.27
CA GLY A 189 -5.21 -14.11 -2.06
C GLY A 189 -5.57 -13.74 -3.50
N LYS A 190 -6.86 -13.71 -3.86
CA LYS A 190 -7.32 -13.43 -5.22
C LYS A 190 -7.66 -11.94 -5.40
N PRO A 191 -7.43 -11.37 -6.59
CA PRO A 191 -7.72 -9.97 -6.86
C PRO A 191 -9.21 -9.67 -7.06
N SER A 192 -10.10 -10.68 -7.02
CA SER A 192 -11.51 -10.54 -7.41
C SER A 192 -12.26 -9.46 -6.60
N LEU A 193 -12.03 -9.39 -5.28
CA LEU A 193 -12.67 -8.39 -4.43
C LEU A 193 -12.17 -6.98 -4.76
N GLN A 194 -10.88 -6.82 -4.98
CA GLN A 194 -10.28 -5.54 -5.40
C GLN A 194 -10.83 -5.12 -6.77
N CYS A 195 -10.91 -6.04 -7.75
CA CYS A 195 -11.48 -5.76 -9.07
C CYS A 195 -12.92 -5.27 -8.98
N ALA A 196 -13.76 -5.95 -8.17
CA ALA A 196 -15.15 -5.54 -7.95
C ALA A 196 -15.25 -4.13 -7.33
N LYS A 197 -14.43 -3.82 -6.33
CA LYS A 197 -14.40 -2.50 -5.68
C LYS A 197 -13.88 -1.40 -6.60
N ALA A 198 -12.82 -1.66 -7.36
CA ALA A 198 -12.29 -0.75 -8.37
C ALA A 198 -13.35 -0.42 -9.43
N ALA A 199 -14.03 -1.45 -9.97
CA ALA A 199 -15.11 -1.28 -10.94
C ALA A 199 -16.32 -0.53 -10.34
N GLN A 200 -16.70 -0.83 -9.10
CA GLN A 200 -17.76 -0.12 -8.38
C GLN A 200 -17.44 1.37 -8.26
N LYS A 201 -16.22 1.71 -7.81
CA LYS A 201 -15.78 3.11 -7.68
C LYS A 201 -15.69 3.81 -9.02
N GLY A 202 -15.11 3.15 -10.04
CA GLY A 202 -15.07 3.65 -11.41
C GLY A 202 -16.47 3.95 -11.98
N ASN A 203 -17.44 3.04 -11.77
CA ASN A 203 -18.82 3.24 -12.19
C ASN A 203 -19.52 4.36 -11.42
N GLN A 204 -19.24 4.52 -10.12
CA GLN A 204 -19.78 5.61 -9.30
C GLN A 204 -19.31 6.97 -9.85
N VAL A 205 -17.99 7.11 -10.06
CA VAL A 205 -17.40 8.36 -10.56
C VAL A 205 -17.86 8.64 -11.99
N LEU A 206 -17.92 7.62 -12.86
CA LEU A 206 -18.46 7.75 -14.20
C LEU A 206 -19.91 8.23 -14.17
N GLY A 207 -20.75 7.68 -13.29
CA GLY A 207 -22.15 8.12 -13.12
C GLY A 207 -22.26 9.57 -12.64
N GLN A 208 -21.39 10.01 -11.73
CA GLN A 208 -21.32 11.41 -11.30
C GLN A 208 -20.94 12.33 -12.46
N LEU A 209 -19.87 11.98 -13.19
CA LEU A 209 -19.40 12.72 -14.34
C LEU A 209 -20.49 12.89 -15.41
N LEU A 210 -21.18 11.81 -15.75
CA LEU A 210 -22.24 11.83 -16.76
C LEU A 210 -23.47 12.64 -16.35
N ARG A 211 -23.73 12.81 -15.04
CA ARG A 211 -24.80 13.69 -14.53
C ARG A 211 -24.36 15.15 -14.52
N SER A 212 -23.12 15.43 -14.19
CA SER A 212 -22.59 16.81 -14.08
C SER A 212 -22.31 17.46 -15.42
N PHE A 213 -21.98 16.67 -16.44
CA PHE A 213 -21.65 17.17 -17.79
C PHE A 213 -22.69 16.74 -18.81
N GLN A 214 -23.34 17.68 -19.46
CA GLN A 214 -24.29 17.41 -20.55
C GLN A 214 -23.57 17.22 -21.90
N CYS A 215 -22.38 17.80 -22.05
CA CYS A 215 -21.55 17.64 -23.24
C CYS A 215 -21.16 16.18 -23.44
N ARG A 216 -21.33 15.66 -24.67
CA ARG A 216 -21.00 14.28 -25.06
C ARG A 216 -19.94 14.26 -26.17
N ASP A 217 -19.20 15.35 -26.29
CA ASP A 217 -18.06 15.44 -27.21
C ASP A 217 -16.99 14.42 -26.81
N LYS A 218 -16.37 13.81 -27.84
CA LYS A 218 -15.41 12.71 -27.65
C LYS A 218 -14.15 13.16 -26.91
N ASP A 219 -13.64 14.35 -27.23
CA ASP A 219 -12.35 14.80 -26.70
C ASP A 219 -12.50 15.23 -25.23
N VAL A 220 -13.58 15.98 -24.94
CA VAL A 220 -13.91 16.41 -23.58
C VAL A 220 -14.16 15.19 -22.67
N LEU A 221 -15.07 14.28 -23.07
CA LEU A 221 -15.40 13.11 -22.25
C LEU A 221 -14.21 12.18 -22.06
N THR A 222 -13.38 12.00 -23.12
CA THR A 222 -12.20 11.14 -23.03
C THR A 222 -11.17 11.70 -22.05
N GLN A 223 -10.97 13.01 -22.00
CA GLN A 223 -10.09 13.63 -21.01
C GLN A 223 -10.65 13.48 -19.60
N LEU A 224 -11.93 13.74 -19.38
CA LEU A 224 -12.58 13.54 -18.08
C LEU A 224 -12.50 12.08 -17.61
N TYR A 225 -12.70 11.12 -18.52
CA TYR A 225 -12.52 9.70 -18.22
C TYR A 225 -11.08 9.36 -17.78
N LYS A 226 -10.08 9.84 -18.54
CA LYS A 226 -8.66 9.61 -18.25
C LYS A 226 -8.25 10.17 -16.90
N VAL A 227 -8.81 11.30 -16.48
CA VAL A 227 -8.44 12.00 -15.24
C VAL A 227 -9.22 11.47 -14.04
N PHE A 228 -10.53 11.24 -14.17
CA PHE A 228 -11.38 10.97 -13.02
C PHE A 228 -11.81 9.51 -12.87
N VAL A 229 -11.98 8.75 -13.94
CA VAL A 229 -12.52 7.38 -13.87
C VAL A 229 -11.40 6.34 -13.95
N ARG A 230 -10.54 6.44 -14.96
CA ARG A 230 -9.49 5.45 -15.23
C ARG A 230 -8.50 5.24 -14.08
N PRO A 231 -8.09 6.27 -13.31
CA PRO A 231 -7.19 6.05 -12.19
C PRO A 231 -7.73 5.07 -11.14
N HIS A 232 -9.04 5.03 -10.92
CA HIS A 232 -9.65 4.06 -10.01
C HIS A 232 -9.56 2.61 -10.50
N LEU A 233 -9.43 2.39 -11.82
CA LEU A 233 -9.34 1.08 -12.46
C LEU A 233 -7.88 0.60 -12.62
N GLU A 234 -6.91 1.50 -12.45
CA GLU A 234 -5.49 1.25 -12.72
C GLU A 234 -4.57 1.54 -11.52
N TYR A 235 -5.09 2.07 -10.41
CA TYR A 235 -4.27 2.39 -9.24
C TYR A 235 -3.57 1.13 -8.72
N ALA A 236 -2.23 1.17 -8.68
CA ALA A 236 -1.35 0.10 -8.20
C ALA A 236 -1.69 -1.29 -8.78
N VAL A 237 -2.16 -1.33 -10.05
CA VAL A 237 -2.65 -2.56 -10.68
C VAL A 237 -1.62 -3.67 -10.75
N GLN A 238 -0.33 -3.37 -10.74
CA GLN A 238 0.75 -4.36 -10.70
C GLN A 238 0.67 -5.27 -9.45
N ALA A 239 0.10 -4.77 -8.35
CA ALA A 239 -0.05 -5.57 -7.13
C ALA A 239 -1.29 -6.48 -7.13
N TRP A 240 -2.26 -6.27 -8.05
CA TRP A 240 -3.53 -7.00 -8.08
C TRP A 240 -4.02 -7.30 -9.49
N SER A 241 -3.16 -7.26 -10.51
CA SER A 241 -3.55 -7.49 -11.90
C SER A 241 -4.40 -8.75 -12.04
N PRO A 242 -5.64 -8.64 -12.56
CA PRO A 242 -6.54 -9.78 -12.64
C PRO A 242 -6.09 -10.76 -13.74
N TYR A 243 -6.13 -12.04 -13.43
CA TYR A 243 -5.86 -13.14 -14.36
C TYR A 243 -7.13 -13.92 -14.76
N MET A 244 -8.21 -13.77 -14.00
CA MET A 244 -9.50 -14.43 -14.32
C MET A 244 -10.32 -13.58 -15.29
N PHE A 245 -10.89 -14.19 -16.32
CA PHE A 245 -11.74 -13.51 -17.31
C PHE A 245 -12.89 -12.70 -16.68
N LYS A 246 -13.54 -13.22 -15.64
CA LYS A 246 -14.62 -12.52 -14.93
C LYS A 246 -14.16 -11.18 -14.34
N ASP A 247 -12.95 -11.14 -13.81
CA ASP A 247 -12.38 -9.95 -13.13
C ASP A 247 -11.85 -8.94 -14.17
N ILE A 248 -11.26 -9.41 -15.25
CA ILE A 248 -10.89 -8.59 -16.41
C ILE A 248 -12.14 -7.94 -17.01
N ASP A 249 -13.20 -8.71 -17.22
CA ASP A 249 -14.45 -8.24 -17.84
C ASP A 249 -15.21 -7.23 -16.97
N ILE A 250 -15.20 -7.39 -15.62
CA ILE A 250 -15.82 -6.41 -14.70
C ILE A 250 -15.17 -5.03 -14.86
N LEU A 251 -13.85 -4.96 -14.95
CA LEU A 251 -13.13 -3.70 -15.15
C LEU A 251 -13.41 -3.13 -16.55
N GLU A 252 -13.33 -3.97 -17.58
CA GLU A 252 -13.54 -3.56 -18.97
C GLU A 252 -14.99 -3.10 -19.20
N LYS A 253 -15.98 -3.64 -18.50
CA LYS A 253 -17.38 -3.20 -18.53
C LYS A 253 -17.53 -1.73 -18.17
N VAL A 254 -16.71 -1.19 -17.27
CA VAL A 254 -16.72 0.25 -16.93
C VAL A 254 -16.31 1.08 -18.13
N GLN A 255 -15.23 0.70 -18.80
CA GLN A 255 -14.76 1.39 -20.01
C GLN A 255 -15.74 1.23 -21.18
N ARG A 256 -16.32 0.04 -21.39
CA ARG A 256 -17.39 -0.18 -22.39
C ARG A 256 -18.60 0.72 -22.12
N ARG A 257 -19.02 0.85 -20.85
CA ARG A 257 -20.10 1.76 -20.47
C ARG A 257 -19.76 3.21 -20.79
N PHE A 258 -18.54 3.66 -20.50
CA PHE A 258 -18.06 4.99 -20.86
C PHE A 258 -18.11 5.24 -22.38
N VAL A 259 -17.54 4.34 -23.18
CA VAL A 259 -17.48 4.46 -24.64
C VAL A 259 -18.86 4.57 -25.28
N ARG A 260 -19.88 3.92 -24.72
CA ARG A 260 -21.28 4.03 -25.19
C ARG A 260 -21.90 5.41 -25.00
N GLN A 261 -21.34 6.26 -24.13
CA GLN A 261 -21.86 7.60 -23.86
C GLN A 261 -21.38 8.65 -24.86
N ILE A 262 -20.39 8.34 -25.67
CA ILE A 262 -19.77 9.28 -26.62
C ILE A 262 -20.62 9.31 -27.90
N ARG A 263 -21.06 10.50 -28.28
CA ARG A 263 -21.84 10.70 -29.51
C ARG A 263 -20.93 10.64 -30.77
N GLY A 264 -21.50 10.19 -31.87
CA GLY A 264 -20.81 10.16 -33.18
C GLY A 264 -19.71 9.09 -33.33
N VAL A 265 -19.53 8.21 -32.32
CA VAL A 265 -18.54 7.12 -32.40
C VAL A 265 -19.25 5.79 -32.60
N HIS A 266 -19.16 5.24 -33.84
CA HIS A 266 -19.82 4.02 -34.26
C HIS A 266 -18.81 2.89 -34.55
N GLY A 267 -19.24 1.64 -34.45
CA GLY A 267 -18.46 0.43 -34.72
C GLY A 267 -18.38 -0.53 -33.53
N THR A 268 -17.49 -1.52 -33.64
CA THR A 268 -17.19 -2.45 -32.53
C THR A 268 -16.52 -1.72 -31.37
N TYR A 269 -16.39 -2.37 -30.22
CA TYR A 269 -15.72 -1.76 -29.05
C TYR A 269 -14.29 -1.34 -29.37
N GLU A 270 -13.53 -2.19 -30.03
CA GLU A 270 -12.14 -1.97 -30.42
C GLU A 270 -12.01 -0.79 -31.41
N GLN A 271 -12.88 -0.74 -32.42
CA GLN A 271 -12.94 0.36 -33.38
C GLN A 271 -13.28 1.71 -32.71
N LYS A 272 -14.17 1.68 -31.72
CA LYS A 272 -14.50 2.87 -30.94
C LYS A 272 -13.32 3.35 -30.10
N LEU A 273 -12.59 2.42 -29.45
CA LEU A 273 -11.39 2.76 -28.67
C LEU A 273 -10.35 3.48 -29.55
N VAL A 274 -10.06 2.94 -30.73
CA VAL A 274 -9.12 3.57 -31.70
C VAL A 274 -9.57 4.99 -32.04
N LYS A 275 -10.86 5.20 -32.37
CA LYS A 275 -11.41 6.50 -32.74
C LYS A 275 -11.31 7.57 -31.66
N ILE A 276 -11.27 7.17 -30.37
CA ILE A 276 -11.17 8.07 -29.22
C ILE A 276 -9.75 8.08 -28.58
N GLY A 277 -8.79 7.43 -29.22
CA GLY A 277 -7.41 7.38 -28.74
C GLY A 277 -7.26 6.65 -27.39
N LEU A 278 -8.01 5.57 -27.19
CA LEU A 278 -7.87 4.67 -26.05
C LEU A 278 -7.48 3.27 -26.51
N THR A 279 -6.94 2.50 -25.57
CA THR A 279 -6.73 1.05 -25.68
C THR A 279 -7.57 0.34 -24.62
N SER A 280 -7.74 -0.98 -24.72
CA SER A 280 -8.38 -1.74 -23.65
C SER A 280 -7.61 -1.61 -22.33
N LEU A 281 -8.29 -1.74 -21.21
CA LEU A 281 -7.64 -1.75 -19.89
C LEU A 281 -6.72 -2.97 -19.74
N GLN A 282 -7.05 -4.08 -20.41
CA GLN A 282 -6.18 -5.26 -20.42
C GLN A 282 -4.85 -4.96 -21.13
N ALA A 283 -4.86 -4.45 -22.35
CA ALA A 283 -3.64 -4.09 -23.08
C ALA A 283 -2.78 -3.06 -22.34
N ARG A 284 -3.42 -2.16 -21.59
CA ARG A 284 -2.69 -1.20 -20.74
C ARG A 284 -2.00 -1.86 -19.55
N ARG A 285 -2.64 -2.86 -18.92
CA ARG A 285 -2.00 -3.64 -17.85
C ARG A 285 -0.82 -4.42 -18.37
N GLU A 286 -1.00 -5.18 -19.46
CA GLU A 286 0.09 -5.95 -20.11
C GLU A 286 1.28 -5.06 -20.46
N ARG A 287 1.01 -3.88 -21.03
CA ARG A 287 2.07 -2.89 -21.30
C ARG A 287 2.73 -2.39 -20.00
N GLY A 288 1.94 -2.16 -18.95
CA GLY A 288 2.44 -1.73 -17.65
C GLY A 288 3.37 -2.78 -17.03
N ASP A 289 2.99 -4.04 -17.10
CA ASP A 289 3.76 -5.17 -16.60
C ASP A 289 5.08 -5.33 -17.36
N CYS A 290 5.06 -5.18 -18.70
CA CYS A 290 6.29 -5.17 -19.51
C CYS A 290 7.23 -3.99 -19.17
N ILE A 291 6.68 -2.79 -18.92
CA ILE A 291 7.47 -1.63 -18.50
C ILE A 291 8.11 -1.88 -17.13
N GLU A 292 7.36 -2.46 -16.19
CA GLU A 292 7.87 -2.72 -14.85
C GLU A 292 8.95 -3.81 -14.87
N ALA A 293 8.73 -4.89 -15.62
CA ALA A 293 9.75 -5.93 -15.84
C ALA A 293 11.04 -5.32 -16.47
N PHE A 294 10.90 -4.44 -17.44
CA PHE A 294 12.05 -3.75 -18.03
C PHE A 294 12.80 -2.88 -17.01
N LYS A 295 12.08 -2.14 -16.16
CA LYS A 295 12.70 -1.32 -15.11
C LYS A 295 13.46 -2.18 -14.09
N MET A 296 12.89 -3.32 -13.68
CA MET A 296 13.57 -4.29 -12.79
C MET A 296 14.85 -4.81 -13.42
N LEU A 297 14.80 -5.28 -14.68
CA LEU A 297 15.96 -5.81 -15.41
C LEU A 297 17.06 -4.77 -15.61
N LYS A 298 16.72 -3.50 -15.76
CA LYS A 298 17.67 -2.40 -15.96
C LYS A 298 18.13 -1.74 -14.64
N GLY A 299 17.68 -2.22 -13.50
CA GLY A 299 18.05 -1.66 -12.20
C GLY A 299 17.48 -0.26 -11.93
N PHE A 300 16.41 0.14 -12.63
CA PHE A 300 15.70 1.41 -12.34
C PHE A 300 14.79 1.30 -11.11
N THR A 301 14.60 0.11 -10.58
CA THR A 301 13.91 -0.15 -9.32
C THR A 301 14.86 -0.92 -8.38
N HIS A 302 14.68 -0.74 -7.07
CA HIS A 302 15.46 -1.48 -6.05
C HIS A 302 14.92 -2.90 -5.79
N VAL A 303 14.08 -3.42 -6.70
CA VAL A 303 13.53 -4.79 -6.62
C VAL A 303 14.51 -5.76 -7.25
N ASP A 304 14.84 -6.82 -6.54
CA ASP A 304 15.69 -7.91 -7.07
C ASP A 304 14.91 -8.68 -8.15
N HIS A 305 15.31 -8.50 -9.40
CA HIS A 305 14.66 -9.14 -10.53
C HIS A 305 14.84 -10.68 -10.56
N THR A 306 15.87 -11.21 -9.88
CA THR A 306 16.16 -12.66 -9.87
C THR A 306 15.07 -13.46 -9.16
N ILE A 307 14.33 -12.82 -8.27
CA ILE A 307 13.18 -13.41 -7.56
C ILE A 307 12.02 -13.70 -8.52
N TRP A 308 11.83 -12.82 -9.54
CA TRP A 308 10.68 -12.87 -10.45
C TRP A 308 11.00 -13.38 -11.85
N LEU A 309 12.22 -13.16 -12.31
CA LEU A 309 12.62 -13.37 -13.71
C LEU A 309 13.86 -14.24 -13.77
N HIS A 310 13.70 -15.50 -14.18
CA HIS A 310 14.81 -16.35 -14.58
C HIS A 310 15.15 -16.08 -16.06
N LEU A 311 16.24 -15.33 -16.31
CA LEU A 311 16.73 -15.12 -17.65
C LEU A 311 17.26 -16.45 -18.21
N MET A 312 16.61 -16.98 -19.23
CA MET A 312 17.12 -18.17 -19.91
C MET A 312 18.45 -17.84 -20.61
N SER A 313 19.47 -18.62 -20.38
CA SER A 313 20.84 -18.44 -20.94
C SER A 313 20.92 -18.39 -22.48
N ARG A 314 19.85 -18.74 -23.19
CA ARG A 314 19.73 -18.61 -24.65
C ARG A 314 19.68 -17.19 -25.19
N MET A 315 19.37 -16.18 -24.36
CA MET A 315 19.40 -14.79 -24.82
C MET A 315 20.79 -14.16 -24.82
N GLN A 316 21.78 -14.75 -24.17
CA GLN A 316 23.17 -14.26 -24.21
C GLN A 316 23.83 -14.47 -25.58
N GLY A 317 23.34 -15.41 -26.40
CA GLY A 317 23.85 -15.66 -27.75
C GLY A 317 23.35 -14.75 -28.85
N ALA A 318 22.30 -13.97 -28.60
CA ALA A 318 21.71 -13.07 -29.61
C ALA A 318 22.34 -11.66 -29.60
N GLN A 319 22.97 -11.24 -28.51
CA GLN A 319 23.66 -9.95 -28.45
C GLN A 319 25.03 -9.93 -29.14
N THR A 320 25.64 -11.08 -29.32
CA THR A 320 26.96 -11.22 -30.02
C THR A 320 26.84 -11.24 -31.55
N ARG A 321 25.63 -11.33 -32.11
CA ARG A 321 25.44 -11.36 -33.58
C ARG A 321 25.05 -9.99 -34.18
N LEU A 322 24.83 -8.94 -33.39
CA LEU A 322 24.50 -7.60 -33.89
C LEU A 322 25.69 -6.63 -33.90
N SER A 323 26.89 -7.09 -33.56
CA SER A 323 28.10 -6.24 -33.55
C SER A 323 29.20 -6.70 -34.49
N SER A 324 28.89 -7.56 -35.47
CA SER A 324 29.86 -8.00 -36.52
C SER A 324 29.15 -8.04 -37.86
N ASP A 325 28.96 -6.85 -38.45
CA ASP A 325 29.00 -6.66 -39.91
C ASP A 325 29.58 -5.29 -40.22
N PRO A 326 30.51 -5.18 -41.17
CA PRO A 326 31.39 -4.06 -41.42
C PRO A 326 30.71 -2.82 -42.07
#